data_9dc93ef57241dd971b2794ec504b19cb
#
_entry.id   9dc93ef57241dd971b2794ec504b19cb
#
_cell.length_a   1.000
_cell.length_b   1.000
_cell.length_c   1.000
_cell.angle_alpha   90.00
_cell.angle_beta   90.00
_cell.angle_gamma   90.00
#
_symmetry.space_group_name_H-M   'P 1'
#
loop_
_entity.id
_entity.type
_entity.pdbx_description
1 polymer ?
#
loop_
_entity_poly.entity_id
_entity_poly.type
_entity_poly.pdbx_seq_one_letter_code
_entity_poly.pdbx_strand_id
1 'polypeptide(L)'
;MNTVRYVAMCLVLMLQCLVLSAQVFSVHEIPDSIWTRMLGRSYPLGCELQRSDLRYLELSYVDFEGQEHVGQMVCNRQIADDLLYIFRRLYEARYPIASMRLIDDFDADDSRSMAANNTSCFCYRRVAGSTALSKHSRGMAVDVNPLYNPCVYVRSGRVLPPEGKAYAHDRERRKDIPGKIDTADLCYRLFVSRGFRWGGAWRSL
;
A
#
# COMPACT_ATOMS: atom_id res chain seq x y z
N MET A 1 42.31 -31.93 -20.58
CA MET A 1 41.60 -32.04 -19.28
C MET A 1 41.03 -30.72 -18.76
N ASN A 2 41.45 -29.57 -19.27
CA ASN A 2 40.98 -28.26 -18.78
C ASN A 2 39.70 -27.72 -19.48
N THR A 3 39.46 -28.08 -20.73
CA THR A 3 38.33 -27.59 -21.51
C THR A 3 36.97 -28.12 -21.01
N VAL A 4 36.89 -29.35 -20.54
CA VAL A 4 35.67 -29.94 -19.98
C VAL A 4 35.27 -29.28 -18.65
N ARG A 5 36.21 -28.83 -17.85
CA ARG A 5 35.93 -28.12 -16.59
C ARG A 5 35.36 -26.72 -16.81
N TYR A 6 35.80 -26.01 -17.84
CA TYR A 6 35.26 -24.68 -18.17
C TYR A 6 33.82 -24.73 -18.72
N VAL A 7 33.52 -25.75 -19.54
CA VAL A 7 32.18 -25.95 -20.08
C VAL A 7 31.17 -26.31 -18.97
N ALA A 8 31.57 -27.16 -18.01
CA ALA A 8 30.75 -27.49 -16.85
C ALA A 8 30.52 -26.28 -15.92
N MET A 9 31.51 -25.43 -15.74
CA MET A 9 31.43 -24.22 -14.91
C MET A 9 30.55 -23.14 -15.57
N CYS A 10 30.57 -22.99 -16.89
CA CYS A 10 29.66 -22.09 -17.63
C CYS A 10 28.21 -22.59 -17.66
N LEU A 11 27.98 -23.90 -17.68
CA LEU A 11 26.61 -24.47 -17.62
C LEU A 11 25.97 -24.35 -16.23
N VAL A 12 26.76 -24.36 -15.16
CA VAL A 12 26.27 -24.14 -13.79
C VAL A 12 25.91 -22.67 -13.56
N LEU A 13 26.58 -21.73 -14.22
CA LEU A 13 26.26 -20.30 -14.16
C LEU A 13 25.04 -19.89 -15.00
N MET A 14 24.63 -20.71 -15.97
CA MET A 14 23.43 -20.46 -16.78
C MET A 14 22.14 -21.05 -16.21
N LEU A 15 22.21 -21.81 -15.13
CA LEU A 15 21.03 -22.33 -14.44
C LEU A 15 20.66 -21.48 -13.21
N GLN A 16 20.89 -20.19 -13.25
CA GLN A 16 20.06 -19.27 -12.47
C GLN A 16 18.72 -19.25 -13.17
N CYS A 17 17.87 -20.21 -12.81
CA CYS A 17 16.45 -20.18 -13.11
C CYS A 17 15.95 -18.78 -12.77
N LEU A 18 15.70 -17.97 -13.78
CA LEU A 18 14.74 -16.90 -13.69
C LEU A 18 13.42 -17.57 -13.33
N VAL A 19 13.17 -17.75 -12.04
CA VAL A 19 11.81 -17.97 -11.54
C VAL A 19 11.10 -16.66 -11.88
N LEU A 20 10.55 -16.62 -13.08
CA LEU A 20 9.66 -15.56 -13.50
C LEU A 20 8.44 -15.70 -12.58
N SER A 21 8.46 -15.00 -11.45
CA SER A 21 7.30 -14.91 -10.59
C SER A 21 6.16 -14.37 -11.46
N ALA A 22 5.12 -15.17 -11.62
CA ALA A 22 3.96 -14.73 -12.41
C ALA A 22 3.39 -13.47 -11.75
N GLN A 23 3.37 -12.37 -12.50
CA GLN A 23 2.80 -11.12 -12.02
C GLN A 23 1.31 -11.33 -11.75
N VAL A 24 0.88 -10.96 -10.54
CA VAL A 24 -0.52 -11.07 -10.11
C VAL A 24 -1.12 -9.69 -10.01
N PHE A 25 -2.18 -9.44 -10.78
CA PHE A 25 -2.99 -8.25 -10.72
C PHE A 25 -4.45 -8.67 -10.92
N SER A 26 -5.16 -8.87 -9.84
CA SER A 26 -6.52 -9.39 -9.87
C SER A 26 -7.46 -8.66 -8.92
N VAL A 27 -8.72 -8.60 -9.30
CA VAL A 27 -9.83 -8.05 -8.51
C VAL A 27 -10.87 -9.15 -8.34
N HIS A 28 -11.26 -9.42 -7.12
CA HIS A 28 -12.23 -10.45 -6.78
C HIS A 28 -13.31 -9.91 -5.84
N GLU A 29 -14.43 -10.60 -5.77
CA GLU A 29 -15.27 -10.53 -4.58
C GLU A 29 -14.45 -11.01 -3.37
N ILE A 30 -14.77 -10.51 -2.18
CA ILE A 30 -14.00 -10.90 -0.99
C ILE A 30 -14.22 -12.41 -0.74
N PRO A 31 -13.15 -13.25 -0.74
CA PRO A 31 -13.25 -14.67 -0.42
C PRO A 31 -13.80 -14.89 1.00
N ASP A 32 -14.50 -15.99 1.26
CA ASP A 32 -15.07 -16.28 2.58
C ASP A 32 -14.02 -16.35 3.68
N SER A 33 -12.83 -16.87 3.39
CA SER A 33 -11.70 -16.92 4.31
C SER A 33 -11.24 -15.53 4.75
N ILE A 34 -11.16 -14.58 3.81
CA ILE A 34 -10.82 -13.18 4.08
C ILE A 34 -11.97 -12.50 4.82
N TRP A 35 -13.20 -12.71 4.35
CA TRP A 35 -14.38 -12.12 4.99
C TRP A 35 -14.48 -12.51 6.47
N THR A 36 -14.29 -13.80 6.79
CA THR A 36 -14.30 -14.29 8.18
C THR A 36 -13.23 -13.62 9.05
N ARG A 37 -12.06 -13.33 8.48
CA ARG A 37 -11.00 -12.59 9.20
C ARG A 37 -11.38 -11.13 9.48
N MET A 38 -12.10 -10.49 8.57
CA MET A 38 -12.52 -9.09 8.68
C MET A 38 -13.65 -8.88 9.69
N LEU A 39 -14.55 -9.87 9.84
CA LEU A 39 -15.73 -9.76 10.72
C LEU A 39 -15.33 -9.50 12.17
N GLY A 40 -15.89 -8.44 12.76
CA GLY A 40 -15.60 -8.01 14.13
C GLY A 40 -14.23 -7.33 14.31
N ARG A 41 -13.45 -7.15 13.22
CA ARG A 41 -12.15 -6.49 13.19
C ARG A 41 -12.19 -5.27 12.27
N SER A 42 -11.57 -5.35 11.09
CA SER A 42 -11.63 -4.26 10.10
C SER A 42 -13.04 -3.98 9.59
N TYR A 43 -13.93 -4.97 9.69
CA TYR A 43 -15.36 -4.86 9.40
C TYR A 43 -16.19 -5.13 10.69
N PRO A 44 -16.36 -4.12 11.56
CA PRO A 44 -17.07 -4.28 12.82
C PRO A 44 -18.59 -4.37 12.62
N LEU A 45 -19.29 -4.80 13.67
CA LEU A 45 -20.75 -4.73 13.71
C LEU A 45 -21.21 -3.27 13.53
N GLY A 46 -22.19 -3.05 12.64
CA GLY A 46 -22.68 -1.70 12.32
C GLY A 46 -21.89 -0.98 11.22
N CYS A 47 -21.00 -1.68 10.52
CA CYS A 47 -20.41 -1.16 9.30
C CYS A 47 -21.50 -0.85 8.26
N GLU A 48 -21.48 0.37 7.70
CA GLU A 48 -22.50 0.84 6.75
C GLU A 48 -22.39 0.20 5.36
N LEU A 49 -21.22 -0.38 5.02
CA LEU A 49 -21.00 -1.03 3.73
C LEU A 49 -21.51 -2.47 3.74
N GLN A 50 -21.97 -2.93 2.59
CA GLN A 50 -22.20 -4.35 2.36
C GLN A 50 -20.90 -5.03 1.87
N ARG A 51 -20.79 -6.35 2.07
CA ARG A 51 -19.67 -7.12 1.51
C ARG A 51 -19.56 -6.92 -0.01
N SER A 52 -20.67 -6.83 -0.72
CA SER A 52 -20.74 -6.59 -2.16
C SER A 52 -20.23 -5.21 -2.60
N ASP A 53 -20.11 -4.24 -1.69
CA ASP A 53 -19.51 -2.93 -1.98
C ASP A 53 -17.99 -2.96 -1.98
N LEU A 54 -17.42 -4.03 -1.45
CA LEU A 54 -15.97 -4.19 -1.32
C LEU A 54 -15.42 -5.19 -2.35
N ARG A 55 -14.14 -5.04 -2.67
CA ARG A 55 -13.36 -5.96 -3.51
C ARG A 55 -12.05 -6.31 -2.82
N TYR A 56 -11.61 -7.54 -3.03
CA TYR A 56 -10.30 -8.04 -2.65
C TYR A 56 -9.37 -7.98 -3.86
N LEU A 57 -8.21 -7.40 -3.69
CA LEU A 57 -7.19 -7.25 -4.72
C LEU A 57 -5.94 -8.03 -4.33
N GLU A 58 -5.36 -8.70 -5.31
CA GLU A 58 -3.99 -9.23 -5.24
C GLU A 58 -3.14 -8.45 -6.24
N LEU A 59 -2.06 -7.85 -5.74
CA LEU A 59 -1.27 -6.85 -6.45
C LEU A 59 0.22 -7.16 -6.29
N SER A 60 0.90 -7.51 -7.38
CA SER A 60 2.36 -7.60 -7.36
C SER A 60 2.97 -6.24 -7.08
N TYR A 61 3.99 -6.21 -6.23
CA TYR A 61 4.77 -5.02 -5.93
C TYR A 61 6.24 -5.35 -5.75
N VAL A 62 7.09 -4.33 -5.82
CA VAL A 62 8.53 -4.42 -5.56
C VAL A 62 8.80 -3.69 -4.25
N ASP A 63 9.60 -4.28 -3.37
CA ASP A 63 9.99 -3.62 -2.12
C ASP A 63 11.22 -2.70 -2.30
N PHE A 64 11.70 -2.11 -1.21
CA PHE A 64 12.85 -1.19 -1.22
C PHE A 64 14.18 -1.90 -1.49
N GLU A 65 14.23 -3.21 -1.33
CA GLU A 65 15.36 -4.09 -1.64
C GLU A 65 15.30 -4.61 -3.09
N GLY A 66 14.24 -4.26 -3.83
CA GLY A 66 14.02 -4.69 -5.21
C GLY A 66 13.46 -6.10 -5.35
N GLN A 67 12.97 -6.70 -4.25
CA GLN A 67 12.33 -8.01 -4.26
C GLN A 67 10.87 -7.90 -4.67
N GLU A 68 10.39 -8.92 -5.37
CA GLU A 68 9.01 -8.99 -5.85
C GLU A 68 8.13 -9.76 -4.88
N HIS A 69 6.95 -9.21 -4.61
CA HIS A 69 5.96 -9.76 -3.70
C HIS A 69 4.56 -9.70 -4.31
N VAL A 70 3.64 -10.46 -3.74
CA VAL A 70 2.21 -10.31 -3.99
C VAL A 70 1.56 -9.79 -2.72
N GLY A 71 1.00 -8.59 -2.81
CA GLY A 71 0.29 -7.94 -1.73
C GLY A 71 -1.21 -8.17 -1.82
N GLN A 72 -1.90 -7.85 -0.72
CA GLN A 72 -3.34 -7.98 -0.56
C GLN A 72 -3.95 -6.65 -0.12
N MET A 73 -5.07 -6.28 -0.72
CA MET A 73 -5.79 -5.06 -0.37
C MET A 73 -7.30 -5.29 -0.44
N VAL A 74 -8.05 -4.67 0.46
CA VAL A 74 -9.51 -4.55 0.34
C VAL A 74 -9.82 -3.09 0.08
N CYS A 75 -10.66 -2.83 -0.93
CA CYS A 75 -11.10 -1.47 -1.28
C CYS A 75 -12.58 -1.47 -1.69
N ASN A 76 -13.15 -0.27 -1.88
CA ASN A 76 -14.47 -0.14 -2.48
C ASN A 76 -14.45 -0.57 -3.96
N ARG A 77 -15.51 -1.25 -4.40
CA ARG A 77 -15.67 -1.68 -5.80
C ARG A 77 -15.54 -0.54 -6.81
N GLN A 78 -15.88 0.70 -6.40
CA GLN A 78 -15.86 1.87 -7.28
C GLN A 78 -14.46 2.29 -7.70
N ILE A 79 -13.44 1.94 -6.90
CA ILE A 79 -12.04 2.31 -7.17
C ILE A 79 -11.14 1.10 -7.45
N ALA A 80 -11.69 -0.12 -7.47
CA ALA A 80 -10.91 -1.33 -7.59
C ALA A 80 -10.11 -1.39 -8.90
N ASP A 81 -10.73 -1.07 -10.02
CA ASP A 81 -10.05 -1.07 -11.34
C ASP A 81 -9.01 0.04 -11.46
N ASP A 82 -9.27 1.20 -10.84
CA ASP A 82 -8.29 2.29 -10.78
C ASP A 82 -7.06 1.89 -9.97
N LEU A 83 -7.26 1.24 -8.81
CA LEU A 83 -6.16 0.72 -8.01
C LEU A 83 -5.37 -0.37 -8.73
N LEU A 84 -6.06 -1.30 -9.42
CA LEU A 84 -5.42 -2.32 -10.23
C LEU A 84 -4.49 -1.68 -11.28
N TYR A 85 -4.99 -0.66 -11.99
CA TYR A 85 -4.21 0.09 -12.96
C TYR A 85 -3.00 0.78 -12.31
N ILE A 86 -3.23 1.54 -11.23
CA ILE A 86 -2.19 2.31 -10.53
C ILE A 86 -1.06 1.38 -10.07
N PHE A 87 -1.39 0.32 -9.34
CA PHE A 87 -0.38 -0.57 -8.77
C PHE A 87 0.36 -1.37 -9.84
N ARG A 88 -0.29 -1.73 -10.96
CA ARG A 88 0.38 -2.33 -12.11
C ARG A 88 1.43 -1.37 -12.68
N ARG A 89 1.08 -0.09 -12.87
CA ARG A 89 2.02 0.93 -13.38
C ARG A 89 3.18 1.20 -12.41
N LEU A 90 2.91 1.19 -11.10
CA LEU A 90 3.95 1.31 -10.08
C LEU A 90 4.91 0.12 -10.12
N TYR A 91 4.38 -1.10 -10.24
CA TYR A 91 5.19 -2.32 -10.37
C TYR A 91 6.06 -2.29 -11.62
N GLU A 92 5.49 -1.98 -12.79
CA GLU A 92 6.22 -1.85 -14.07
C GLU A 92 7.37 -0.84 -13.99
N ALA A 93 7.18 0.23 -13.23
CA ALA A 93 8.20 1.25 -12.96
C ALA A 93 9.17 0.86 -11.82
N ARG A 94 9.00 -0.35 -11.22
CA ARG A 94 9.72 -0.81 -10.03
C ARG A 94 9.68 0.19 -8.87
N TYR A 95 8.52 0.87 -8.73
CA TYR A 95 8.29 1.81 -7.63
C TYR A 95 8.22 1.07 -6.30
N PRO A 96 9.02 1.45 -5.28
CA PRO A 96 9.12 0.67 -4.06
C PRO A 96 7.90 0.83 -3.16
N ILE A 97 7.30 -0.29 -2.77
CA ILE A 97 6.25 -0.40 -1.76
C ILE A 97 6.79 -1.28 -0.62
N ALA A 98 6.82 -0.74 0.60
CA ALA A 98 7.43 -1.46 1.73
C ALA A 98 6.66 -2.73 2.11
N SER A 99 5.34 -2.65 2.13
CA SER A 99 4.45 -3.77 2.46
C SER A 99 3.05 -3.48 1.93
N MET A 100 2.31 -4.55 1.60
CA MET A 100 0.90 -4.46 1.21
C MET A 100 0.16 -5.69 1.76
N ARG A 101 -0.39 -5.54 2.96
CA ARG A 101 -1.07 -6.59 3.71
C ARG A 101 -2.43 -6.10 4.19
N LEU A 102 -3.34 -7.02 4.45
CA LEU A 102 -4.63 -6.65 5.04
C LEU A 102 -4.43 -6.01 6.41
N ILE A 103 -5.28 -5.03 6.73
CA ILE A 103 -5.26 -4.36 8.04
C ILE A 103 -5.48 -5.35 9.19
N ASP A 104 -6.16 -6.46 8.92
CA ASP A 104 -6.44 -7.54 9.87
C ASP A 104 -5.19 -8.31 10.31
N ASP A 105 -4.08 -8.23 9.56
CA ASP A 105 -2.77 -8.75 9.95
C ASP A 105 -2.13 -7.91 11.07
N PHE A 106 -2.68 -6.73 11.32
CA PHE A 106 -2.28 -5.79 12.37
C PHE A 106 -3.37 -5.65 13.44
N ASP A 107 -4.22 -6.68 13.61
CA ASP A 107 -5.38 -6.69 14.52
C ASP A 107 -6.41 -5.59 14.22
N ALA A 108 -6.52 -5.19 12.95
CA ALA A 108 -7.30 -4.05 12.47
C ALA A 108 -6.90 -2.70 13.12
N ASP A 109 -5.68 -2.61 13.66
CA ASP A 109 -5.12 -1.39 14.22
C ASP A 109 -4.38 -0.61 13.12
N ASP A 110 -4.97 0.50 12.73
CA ASP A 110 -4.45 1.41 11.70
C ASP A 110 -3.07 1.98 12.09
N SER A 111 -2.87 2.32 13.37
CA SER A 111 -1.59 2.88 13.84
C SER A 111 -0.46 1.86 13.73
N ARG A 112 -0.72 0.60 14.08
CA ARG A 112 0.24 -0.50 13.94
C ARG A 112 0.56 -0.77 12.47
N SER A 113 -0.46 -0.77 11.62
CA SER A 113 -0.29 -0.94 10.17
C SER A 113 0.56 0.17 9.57
N MET A 114 0.26 1.43 9.90
CA MET A 114 1.03 2.59 9.43
C MET A 114 2.47 2.58 9.94
N ALA A 115 2.69 2.24 11.21
CA ALA A 115 4.03 2.13 11.81
C ALA A 115 4.88 1.02 11.14
N ALA A 116 4.24 -0.05 10.66
CA ALA A 116 4.88 -1.10 9.87
C ALA A 116 5.07 -0.72 8.38
N ASN A 117 4.84 0.55 8.01
CA ASN A 117 4.92 1.06 6.64
C ASN A 117 4.01 0.31 5.65
N ASN A 118 2.86 -0.19 6.12
CA ASN A 118 1.96 -1.00 5.32
C ASN A 118 1.04 -0.14 4.45
N THR A 119 1.12 -0.33 3.14
CA THR A 119 0.20 0.26 2.16
C THR A 119 -1.16 -0.43 2.27
N SER A 120 -2.22 0.32 2.55
CA SER A 120 -3.55 -0.22 2.82
C SER A 120 -4.68 0.71 2.38
N CYS A 121 -5.90 0.18 2.29
CA CYS A 121 -7.08 0.95 1.87
C CYS A 121 -8.22 0.85 2.88
N PHE A 122 -8.93 -0.28 2.96
CA PHE A 122 -10.10 -0.41 3.83
C PHE A 122 -9.70 -0.64 5.29
N CYS A 123 -10.21 0.22 6.17
CA CYS A 123 -10.18 0.07 7.62
C CYS A 123 -11.34 0.87 8.21
N TYR A 124 -12.34 0.20 8.80
CA TYR A 124 -13.52 0.88 9.35
C TYR A 124 -13.18 1.54 10.69
N ARG A 125 -12.94 2.82 10.66
CA ARG A 125 -12.56 3.63 11.83
C ARG A 125 -13.03 5.08 11.70
N ARG A 126 -13.07 5.78 12.82
CA ARG A 126 -13.28 7.23 12.83
C ARG A 126 -11.97 7.96 12.48
N VAL A 127 -12.11 9.19 12.02
CA VAL A 127 -10.97 10.11 11.92
C VAL A 127 -10.45 10.38 13.33
N ALA A 128 -9.14 10.32 13.52
CA ALA A 128 -8.53 10.51 14.84
C ALA A 128 -8.89 11.88 15.44
N GLY A 129 -9.52 11.84 16.62
CA GLY A 129 -9.99 13.04 17.31
C GLY A 129 -11.34 13.59 16.82
N SER A 130 -12.10 12.82 16.00
CA SER A 130 -13.38 13.23 15.44
C SER A 130 -14.43 12.11 15.54
N THR A 131 -15.71 12.48 15.48
CA THR A 131 -16.83 11.54 15.35
C THR A 131 -17.06 11.11 13.90
N ALA A 132 -16.47 11.79 12.92
CA ALA A 132 -16.62 11.49 11.51
C ALA A 132 -15.92 10.18 11.12
N LEU A 133 -16.54 9.41 10.23
CA LEU A 133 -15.92 8.22 9.63
C LEU A 133 -14.80 8.63 8.67
N SER A 134 -13.69 7.90 8.74
CA SER A 134 -12.58 8.05 7.80
C SER A 134 -13.02 7.64 6.38
N LYS A 135 -12.36 8.16 5.37
CA LYS A 135 -12.50 7.68 3.98
C LYS A 135 -12.08 6.21 3.84
N HIS A 136 -11.15 5.74 4.69
CA HIS A 136 -10.78 4.33 4.79
C HIS A 136 -11.95 3.44 5.22
N SER A 137 -12.87 3.95 6.05
CA SER A 137 -14.09 3.22 6.45
C SER A 137 -15.02 2.93 5.26
N ARG A 138 -14.88 3.66 4.18
CA ARG A 138 -15.62 3.45 2.93
C ARG A 138 -14.80 2.73 1.87
N GLY A 139 -13.56 2.34 2.18
CA GLY A 139 -12.62 1.77 1.21
C GLY A 139 -12.25 2.73 0.07
N MET A 140 -12.29 4.06 0.32
CA MET A 140 -12.13 5.12 -0.70
C MET A 140 -10.86 5.95 -0.49
N ALA A 141 -9.95 5.52 0.36
CA ALA A 141 -8.65 6.16 0.57
C ALA A 141 -7.56 5.10 0.65
N VAL A 142 -6.36 5.44 0.18
CA VAL A 142 -5.18 4.57 0.20
C VAL A 142 -4.03 5.31 0.88
N ASP A 143 -3.43 4.66 1.85
CA ASP A 143 -2.15 5.08 2.42
C ASP A 143 -1.03 4.31 1.72
N VAL A 144 -0.10 5.02 1.10
CA VAL A 144 1.05 4.43 0.39
C VAL A 144 2.32 4.75 1.18
N ASN A 145 3.03 3.71 1.63
CA ASN A 145 4.23 3.83 2.46
C ASN A 145 4.05 4.85 3.60
N PRO A 146 3.06 4.68 4.50
CA PRO A 146 2.61 5.72 5.43
C PRO A 146 3.65 6.10 6.49
N LEU A 147 4.61 5.24 6.81
CA LEU A 147 5.72 5.60 7.69
C LEU A 147 6.59 6.69 7.05
N TYR A 148 6.89 6.55 5.76
CA TYR A 148 7.69 7.51 5.00
C TYR A 148 6.87 8.70 4.49
N ASN A 149 5.55 8.56 4.45
CA ASN A 149 4.59 9.58 4.03
C ASN A 149 3.56 9.87 5.13
N PRO A 150 4.02 10.28 6.33
CA PRO A 150 3.12 10.44 7.47
C PRO A 150 2.13 11.58 7.26
N CYS A 151 0.95 11.44 7.87
CA CYS A 151 -0.02 12.52 7.99
C CYS A 151 0.43 13.50 9.08
N VAL A 152 0.49 14.79 8.76
CA VAL A 152 0.83 15.86 9.71
C VAL A 152 -0.38 16.75 9.92
N TYR A 153 -0.86 16.81 11.17
CA TYR A 153 -1.92 17.74 11.58
C TYR A 153 -1.34 19.13 11.78
N VAL A 154 -1.60 20.04 10.84
CA VAL A 154 -0.98 21.37 10.80
C VAL A 154 -1.20 22.15 12.09
N ARG A 155 -2.41 22.10 12.69
CA ARG A 155 -2.74 22.87 13.90
C ARG A 155 -2.06 22.36 15.17
N SER A 156 -1.91 21.05 15.31
CA SER A 156 -1.38 20.43 16.53
C SER A 156 0.07 19.98 16.41
N GLY A 157 0.63 19.93 15.20
CA GLY A 157 1.95 19.34 14.94
C GLY A 157 1.97 17.81 15.11
N ARG A 158 0.81 17.18 15.37
CA ARG A 158 0.74 15.74 15.56
C ARG A 158 1.05 15.02 14.25
N VAL A 159 1.86 13.98 14.34
CA VAL A 159 2.27 13.11 13.21
C VAL A 159 1.66 11.74 13.38
N LEU A 160 1.13 11.16 12.30
CA LEU A 160 0.61 9.80 12.23
C LEU A 160 1.21 9.04 11.04
N PRO A 161 1.82 7.86 11.27
CA PRO A 161 2.09 7.27 12.60
C PRO A 161 3.15 8.10 13.36
N PRO A 162 3.21 8.05 14.71
CA PRO A 162 4.21 8.81 15.49
C PRO A 162 5.65 8.44 15.09
N GLU A 163 5.91 7.21 14.69
CA GLU A 163 7.19 6.70 14.19
C GLU A 163 7.64 7.42 12.91
N GLY A 164 6.70 7.94 12.13
CA GLY A 164 6.95 8.74 10.93
C GLY A 164 7.46 10.16 11.20
N LYS A 165 7.60 10.59 12.46
CA LYS A 165 8.03 11.94 12.84
C LYS A 165 9.37 12.33 12.21
N ALA A 166 10.29 11.39 12.06
CA ALA A 166 11.58 11.62 11.41
C ALA A 166 11.44 12.02 9.92
N TYR A 167 10.32 11.68 9.28
CA TYR A 167 10.05 11.95 7.87
C TYR A 167 9.03 13.08 7.65
N ALA A 168 8.52 13.70 8.71
CA ALA A 168 7.43 14.68 8.67
C ALA A 168 7.89 16.10 8.32
N HIS A 169 9.10 16.50 8.74
CA HIS A 169 9.58 17.88 8.65
C HIS A 169 10.53 18.09 7.47
N ASP A 170 10.55 19.33 6.95
CA ASP A 170 11.41 19.78 5.84
C ASP A 170 11.39 18.89 4.59
N ARG A 171 10.27 18.19 4.38
CA ARG A 171 10.12 17.19 3.31
C ARG A 171 10.45 17.76 1.93
N GLU A 172 10.10 19.01 1.67
CA GLU A 172 10.36 19.67 0.38
C GLU A 172 11.86 19.72 0.04
N ARG A 173 12.70 19.93 1.06
CA ARG A 173 14.17 20.06 0.93
C ARG A 173 14.90 18.72 1.02
N ARG A 174 14.28 17.73 1.63
CA ARG A 174 14.90 16.42 1.88
C ARG A 174 14.78 15.51 0.67
N LYS A 175 15.91 14.94 0.25
CA LYS A 175 16.01 13.95 -0.84
C LYS A 175 16.27 12.53 -0.30
N ASP A 176 16.54 12.41 0.97
CA ASP A 176 16.93 11.18 1.67
C ASP A 176 15.74 10.36 2.19
N ILE A 177 14.49 10.84 2.03
CA ILE A 177 13.31 10.12 2.46
C ILE A 177 12.96 9.04 1.43
N PRO A 178 13.02 7.74 1.80
CA PRO A 178 12.69 6.66 0.89
C PRO A 178 11.22 6.73 0.44
N GLY A 179 10.96 6.55 -0.86
CA GLY A 179 9.59 6.54 -1.37
C GLY A 179 8.77 7.78 -1.01
N LYS A 180 9.43 8.96 -0.92
CA LYS A 180 8.75 10.23 -0.68
C LYS A 180 7.78 10.55 -1.79
N ILE A 181 6.53 10.80 -1.43
CA ILE A 181 5.49 11.24 -2.37
C ILE A 181 5.41 12.78 -2.33
N ASP A 182 5.62 13.40 -3.47
CA ASP A 182 5.39 14.82 -3.74
C ASP A 182 4.77 15.00 -5.13
N THR A 183 4.53 16.24 -5.56
CA THR A 183 3.83 16.51 -6.84
C THR A 183 4.61 16.07 -8.09
N ALA A 184 5.91 15.83 -8.00
CA ALA A 184 6.73 15.31 -9.08
C ALA A 184 6.80 13.77 -9.07
N ASP A 185 6.35 13.13 -8.01
CA ASP A 185 6.42 11.68 -7.82
C ASP A 185 5.47 10.91 -8.74
N LEU A 186 5.88 9.71 -9.17
CA LEU A 186 5.09 8.85 -10.05
C LEU A 186 3.79 8.40 -9.38
N CYS A 187 3.84 8.02 -8.11
CA CYS A 187 2.67 7.58 -7.36
C CYS A 187 1.62 8.69 -7.30
N TYR A 188 2.04 9.93 -6.94
CA TYR A 188 1.16 11.10 -6.97
C TYR A 188 0.47 11.27 -8.34
N ARG A 189 1.25 11.27 -9.44
CA ARG A 189 0.69 11.49 -10.79
C ARG A 189 -0.31 10.41 -11.18
N LEU A 190 -0.04 9.15 -10.86
CA LEU A 190 -0.94 8.03 -11.16
C LEU A 190 -2.25 8.15 -10.37
N PHE A 191 -2.20 8.39 -9.07
CA PHE A 191 -3.40 8.56 -8.26
C PHE A 191 -4.25 9.75 -8.72
N VAL A 192 -3.63 10.91 -8.95
CA VAL A 192 -4.33 12.12 -9.41
C VAL A 192 -4.96 11.93 -10.78
N SER A 193 -4.29 11.22 -11.71
CA SER A 193 -4.84 10.90 -13.03
C SER A 193 -6.10 10.04 -12.99
N ARG A 194 -6.35 9.36 -11.87
CA ARG A 194 -7.54 8.55 -11.59
C ARG A 194 -8.54 9.23 -10.67
N GLY A 195 -8.40 10.55 -10.45
CA GLY A 195 -9.35 11.37 -9.69
C GLY A 195 -9.16 11.34 -8.18
N PHE A 196 -8.10 10.70 -7.67
CA PHE A 196 -7.78 10.76 -6.25
C PHE A 196 -7.26 12.14 -5.86
N ARG A 197 -7.48 12.52 -4.61
CA ARG A 197 -6.94 13.74 -4.02
C ARG A 197 -5.79 13.38 -3.09
N TRP A 198 -4.69 14.08 -3.23
CA TRP A 198 -3.53 13.88 -2.37
C TRP A 198 -3.67 14.61 -1.02
N GLY A 199 -3.50 13.89 0.07
CA GLY A 199 -3.58 14.43 1.43
C GLY A 199 -2.50 15.47 1.74
N GLY A 200 -1.32 15.41 1.09
CA GLY A 200 -0.27 16.41 1.26
C GLY A 200 -0.62 17.81 0.75
N ALA A 201 -1.71 17.97 0.00
CA ALA A 201 -2.23 19.28 -0.41
C ALA A 201 -3.22 19.90 0.59
N TRP A 202 -3.60 19.17 1.65
CA TRP A 202 -4.57 19.69 2.62
C TRP A 202 -3.94 20.72 3.54
N ARG A 203 -4.59 21.88 3.67
CA ARG A 203 -4.13 22.99 4.51
C ARG A 203 -4.75 23.01 5.89
N SER A 204 -5.74 22.17 6.15
CA SER A 204 -6.48 22.09 7.41
C SER A 204 -6.80 20.62 7.74
N LEU A 205 -5.98 20.02 8.56
CA LEU A 205 -6.28 18.84 9.34
C LEU A 205 -6.20 19.18 10.82
#